data_eae3e2962361b0e0241bc167bb2d56fb
#
_entry.id   eae3e2962361b0e0241bc167bb2d56fb
#
_cell.length_a   1.000
_cell.length_b   1.000
_cell.length_c   1.000
_cell.angle_alpha   90.00
_cell.angle_beta   90.00
_cell.angle_gamma   90.00
#
_symmetry.space_group_name_H-M   'P 1'
#
loop_
_entity.id
_entity.type
_entity.pdbx_description
1 polymer ?
#
loop_
_entity_poly.entity_id
_entity_poly.type
_entity_poly.pdbx_seq_one_letter_code
_entity_poly.pdbx_strand_id
1 'polypeptide(L)'
;KLGVPYIDLGMPQFMATTQISDFAQGAKGEELEKMVGYETMQLSGLSDESFVYDYHTMPVGNGRKNPVMIGICREQNLNDYCDRATNAEIKLDDVAMNGLALANAFFGLHPEAKKDNKPQVLLDVGNDNTTMVIVVGGQVLYVGSMMAGGQQFTQTLMRELGLKEEEA
;
A
#
# COMPACT_ATOMS: atom_id res chain seq x y z
N LYS A 1 -25.55 -12.18 8.40
CA LYS A 1 -24.92 -12.25 7.06
C LYS A 1 -25.05 -10.88 6.44
N LEU A 2 -23.93 -10.23 6.13
CA LEU A 2 -23.91 -9.07 5.26
C LEU A 2 -24.46 -9.52 3.91
N GLY A 3 -25.52 -8.91 3.43
CA GLY A 3 -26.15 -9.26 2.14
C GLY A 3 -25.35 -8.79 0.91
N VAL A 4 -24.03 -8.68 1.05
CA VAL A 4 -23.09 -8.25 0.00
C VAL A 4 -22.53 -9.49 -0.68
N PRO A 5 -22.67 -9.64 -2.01
CA PRO A 5 -22.21 -10.83 -2.71
C PRO A 5 -20.68 -10.95 -2.75
N TYR A 6 -19.97 -9.83 -2.75
CA TYR A 6 -18.50 -9.76 -2.83
C TYR A 6 -17.97 -8.60 -1.97
N ILE A 7 -16.73 -8.68 -1.53
CA ILE A 7 -16.02 -7.61 -0.81
C ILE A 7 -14.63 -7.40 -1.36
N ASP A 8 -14.16 -6.16 -1.28
CA ASP A 8 -12.76 -5.81 -1.46
C ASP A 8 -12.04 -5.98 -0.12
N LEU A 9 -10.90 -6.66 -0.14
CA LEU A 9 -10.12 -6.92 1.05
C LEU A 9 -8.91 -5.99 1.11
N GLY A 10 -8.78 -5.25 2.22
CA GLY A 10 -7.62 -4.40 2.47
C GLY A 10 -6.44 -5.22 2.98
N MET A 11 -5.37 -5.35 2.21
CA MET A 11 -4.14 -6.01 2.62
C MET A 11 -3.24 -5.04 3.39
N PRO A 12 -2.70 -5.42 4.57
CA PRO A 12 -1.78 -4.58 5.33
C PRO A 12 -0.56 -4.16 4.50
N GLN A 13 -0.18 -2.88 4.58
CA GLN A 13 0.91 -2.33 3.77
C GLN A 13 2.26 -3.00 4.02
N PHE A 14 2.51 -3.50 5.22
CA PHE A 14 3.77 -4.19 5.54
C PHE A 14 3.93 -5.56 4.85
N MET A 15 2.86 -6.11 4.28
CA MET A 15 2.89 -7.37 3.52
C MET A 15 3.28 -7.16 2.05
N ALA A 16 3.27 -5.92 1.57
CA ALA A 16 3.56 -5.58 0.19
C ALA A 16 4.51 -4.37 0.09
N THR A 17 5.33 -4.38 -0.92
CA THR A 17 6.17 -3.24 -1.29
C THR A 17 5.50 -2.48 -2.42
N THR A 18 5.46 -1.15 -2.29
CA THR A 18 4.99 -0.26 -3.35
C THR A 18 6.14 0.64 -3.79
N GLN A 19 6.44 0.66 -5.07
CA GLN A 19 7.48 1.50 -5.65
C GLN A 19 6.97 2.24 -6.87
N ILE A 20 7.46 3.47 -7.08
CA ILE A 20 7.19 4.23 -8.29
C ILE A 20 8.51 4.34 -9.06
N SER A 21 8.57 3.67 -10.20
CA SER A 21 9.71 3.68 -11.12
C SER A 21 9.39 4.49 -12.37
N ASP A 22 10.39 5.15 -12.94
CA ASP A 22 10.23 5.93 -14.18
C ASP A 22 10.83 5.14 -15.34
N PHE A 23 9.99 4.75 -16.28
CA PHE A 23 10.39 3.93 -17.42
C PHE A 23 10.71 4.75 -18.67
N ALA A 24 11.20 4.09 -19.71
CA ALA A 24 11.51 4.73 -20.97
C ALA A 24 10.28 5.47 -21.52
N GLN A 25 10.51 6.71 -21.96
CA GLN A 25 9.43 7.54 -22.50
C GLN A 25 8.79 6.87 -23.72
N GLY A 26 7.47 6.68 -23.65
CA GLY A 26 6.70 6.06 -24.75
C GLY A 26 6.57 4.54 -24.66
N ALA A 27 7.27 3.87 -23.73
CA ALA A 27 7.08 2.44 -23.51
C ALA A 27 5.62 2.16 -23.08
N LYS A 28 4.96 1.21 -23.74
CA LYS A 28 3.55 0.85 -23.53
C LYS A 28 3.34 -0.63 -23.84
N GLY A 29 2.20 -1.17 -23.38
CA GLY A 29 1.79 -2.55 -23.68
C GLY A 29 2.86 -3.56 -23.32
N GLU A 30 3.12 -4.52 -24.21
CA GLU A 30 4.04 -5.64 -23.99
C GLU A 30 5.48 -5.19 -23.66
N GLU A 31 5.95 -4.07 -24.25
CA GLU A 31 7.27 -3.53 -23.95
C GLU A 31 7.36 -3.05 -22.49
N LEU A 32 6.37 -2.28 -22.04
CA LEU A 32 6.30 -1.81 -20.66
C LEU A 32 6.16 -2.99 -19.69
N GLU A 33 5.33 -3.97 -20.00
CA GLU A 33 5.12 -5.15 -19.17
C GLU A 33 6.42 -5.94 -18.94
N LYS A 34 7.22 -6.13 -20.00
CA LYS A 34 8.56 -6.74 -19.87
C LYS A 34 9.49 -5.93 -18.97
N MET A 35 9.50 -4.60 -19.14
CA MET A 35 10.33 -3.72 -18.32
C MET A 35 9.91 -3.75 -16.85
N VAL A 36 8.59 -3.71 -16.56
CA VAL A 36 8.04 -3.86 -15.21
C VAL A 36 8.42 -5.21 -14.62
N GLY A 37 8.33 -6.30 -15.40
CA GLY A 37 8.73 -7.63 -14.97
C GLY A 37 10.20 -7.68 -14.52
N TYR A 38 11.12 -7.08 -15.28
CA TYR A 38 12.53 -6.99 -14.87
C TYR A 38 12.74 -6.17 -13.59
N GLU A 39 12.07 -5.03 -13.49
CA GLU A 39 12.13 -4.19 -12.29
C GLU A 39 11.61 -4.95 -11.05
N THR A 40 10.51 -5.68 -11.21
CA THR A 40 9.93 -6.50 -10.16
C THR A 40 10.89 -7.59 -9.67
N MET A 41 11.61 -8.25 -10.58
CA MET A 41 12.64 -9.21 -10.21
C MET A 41 13.75 -8.58 -9.36
N GLN A 42 14.16 -7.35 -9.67
CA GLN A 42 15.16 -6.65 -8.86
C GLN A 42 14.61 -6.28 -7.49
N LEU A 43 13.35 -5.80 -7.43
CA LEU A 43 12.66 -5.44 -6.19
C LEU A 43 12.43 -6.65 -5.27
N SER A 44 12.23 -7.84 -5.83
CA SER A 44 12.09 -9.08 -5.06
C SER A 44 13.38 -9.56 -4.41
N GLY A 45 14.52 -8.92 -4.74
CA GLY A 45 15.83 -9.29 -4.23
C GLY A 45 16.39 -10.58 -4.83
N LEU A 46 15.90 -11.01 -5.99
CA LEU A 46 16.28 -12.27 -6.66
C LEU A 46 16.14 -13.50 -5.74
N SER A 47 15.17 -13.47 -4.84
CA SER A 47 14.91 -14.58 -3.94
C SER A 47 14.28 -15.76 -4.69
N ASP A 48 14.48 -17.00 -4.19
CA ASP A 48 13.84 -18.20 -4.74
C ASP A 48 12.32 -18.26 -4.41
N GLU A 49 11.79 -17.28 -3.70
CA GLU A 49 10.38 -17.20 -3.33
C GLU A 49 9.54 -16.67 -4.49
N SER A 50 8.34 -17.20 -4.67
CA SER A 50 7.38 -16.70 -5.64
C SER A 50 6.80 -15.36 -5.20
N PHE A 51 6.77 -14.40 -6.14
CA PHE A 51 6.17 -13.09 -5.95
C PHE A 51 5.04 -12.88 -6.94
N VAL A 52 4.03 -12.18 -6.50
CA VAL A 52 2.99 -11.61 -7.36
C VAL A 52 3.15 -10.11 -7.42
N TYR A 53 2.87 -9.52 -8.56
CA TYR A 53 2.91 -8.07 -8.73
C TYR A 53 1.78 -7.60 -9.63
N ASP A 54 1.43 -6.36 -9.44
CA ASP A 54 0.57 -5.60 -10.34
C ASP A 54 1.15 -4.20 -10.52
N TYR A 55 0.75 -3.51 -11.57
CA TYR A 55 1.26 -2.18 -11.84
C TYR A 55 0.21 -1.25 -12.45
N HIS A 56 0.39 0.03 -12.19
CA HIS A 56 -0.47 1.07 -12.72
C HIS A 56 0.37 2.21 -13.32
N THR A 57 0.05 2.60 -14.58
CA THR A 57 0.68 3.75 -15.22
C THR A 57 0.13 5.04 -14.61
N MET A 58 1.02 5.92 -14.20
CA MET A 58 0.66 7.17 -13.55
C MET A 58 0.68 8.34 -14.55
N PRO A 59 -0.07 9.41 -14.28
CA PRO A 59 0.05 10.64 -15.06
C PRO A 59 1.48 11.20 -15.02
N VAL A 60 1.94 11.69 -16.16
CA VAL A 60 3.23 12.39 -16.27
C VAL A 60 3.21 13.64 -15.39
N GLY A 61 4.24 13.83 -14.59
CA GLY A 61 4.33 14.96 -13.67
C GLY A 61 5.44 14.77 -12.64
N ASN A 62 5.64 15.76 -11.78
CA ASN A 62 6.62 15.73 -10.71
C ASN A 62 8.05 15.35 -11.16
N GLY A 63 8.44 15.79 -12.39
CA GLY A 63 9.75 15.51 -12.98
C GLY A 63 9.90 14.12 -13.60
N ARG A 64 8.87 13.29 -13.58
CA ARG A 64 8.85 11.94 -14.16
C ARG A 64 8.28 11.96 -15.57
N LYS A 65 8.82 11.12 -16.47
CA LYS A 65 8.46 11.05 -17.87
C LYS A 65 7.51 9.93 -18.24
N ASN A 66 7.62 8.79 -17.54
CA ASN A 66 6.76 7.62 -17.71
C ASN A 66 6.66 6.87 -16.38
N PRO A 67 6.05 7.50 -15.34
CA PRO A 67 5.97 6.89 -14.03
C PRO A 67 4.98 5.73 -13.99
N VAL A 68 5.42 4.64 -13.36
CA VAL A 68 4.62 3.45 -13.11
C VAL A 68 4.73 3.10 -11.64
N MET A 69 3.59 2.93 -11.00
CA MET A 69 3.51 2.39 -9.66
C MET A 69 3.48 0.86 -9.76
N ILE A 70 4.36 0.20 -9.04
CA ILE A 70 4.45 -1.25 -8.96
C ILE A 70 4.12 -1.65 -7.52
N GLY A 71 3.18 -2.57 -7.36
CA GLY A 71 2.91 -3.28 -6.11
C GLY A 71 3.44 -4.70 -6.21
N ILE A 72 4.18 -5.15 -5.21
CA ILE A 72 4.74 -6.50 -5.16
C ILE A 72 4.56 -7.09 -3.77
N CYS A 73 4.15 -8.36 -3.71
CA CYS A 73 4.13 -9.10 -2.45
C CYS A 73 4.53 -10.56 -2.68
N ARG A 74 4.88 -11.27 -1.59
CA ARG A 74 5.09 -12.71 -1.65
C ARG A 74 3.78 -13.41 -1.94
N GLU A 75 3.78 -14.32 -2.90
CA GLU A 75 2.59 -15.08 -3.30
C GLU A 75 1.97 -15.81 -2.11
N GLN A 76 2.80 -16.41 -1.26
CA GLN A 76 2.31 -17.09 -0.06
C GLN A 76 1.58 -16.13 0.89
N ASN A 77 2.11 -14.92 1.11
CA ASN A 77 1.45 -13.94 1.97
C ASN A 77 0.06 -13.56 1.45
N LEU A 78 -0.06 -13.36 0.12
CA LEU A 78 -1.34 -13.06 -0.50
C LEU A 78 -2.31 -14.23 -0.35
N ASN A 79 -1.86 -15.46 -0.65
CA ASN A 79 -2.68 -16.66 -0.55
C ASN A 79 -3.16 -16.88 0.88
N ASP A 80 -2.27 -16.84 1.87
CA ASP A 80 -2.61 -17.00 3.29
C ASP A 80 -3.62 -15.94 3.75
N TYR A 81 -3.54 -14.73 3.19
CA TYR A 81 -4.47 -13.65 3.52
C TYR A 81 -5.84 -13.85 2.87
N CYS A 82 -5.87 -14.27 1.61
CA CYS A 82 -7.11 -14.61 0.90
C CYS A 82 -7.80 -15.84 1.49
N ASP A 83 -7.04 -16.85 1.93
CA ASP A 83 -7.58 -18.07 2.53
C ASP A 83 -8.33 -17.79 3.83
N ARG A 84 -7.93 -16.78 4.59
CA ARG A 84 -8.70 -16.36 5.79
C ARG A 84 -10.10 -15.88 5.43
N ALA A 85 -10.26 -15.14 4.33
CA ALA A 85 -11.57 -14.71 3.85
C ALA A 85 -12.39 -15.89 3.31
N THR A 86 -11.75 -16.78 2.55
CA THR A 86 -12.38 -17.99 2.01
C THR A 86 -12.86 -18.91 3.13
N ASN A 87 -12.03 -19.13 4.17
CA ASN A 87 -12.38 -19.93 5.33
C ASN A 87 -13.53 -19.31 6.15
N ALA A 88 -13.72 -18.01 6.09
CA ALA A 88 -14.84 -17.29 6.69
C ALA A 88 -16.08 -17.25 5.76
N GLU A 89 -16.08 -18.01 4.64
CA GLU A 89 -17.13 -18.01 3.62
C GLU A 89 -17.39 -16.63 2.99
N ILE A 90 -16.35 -15.78 2.94
CA ILE A 90 -16.40 -14.45 2.32
C ILE A 90 -15.88 -14.56 0.88
N LYS A 91 -16.68 -14.06 -0.06
CA LYS A 91 -16.27 -13.97 -1.46
C LYS A 91 -15.52 -12.66 -1.69
N LEU A 92 -14.30 -12.78 -2.19
CA LEU A 92 -13.48 -11.62 -2.55
C LEU A 92 -13.78 -11.21 -4.00
N ASP A 93 -13.83 -9.90 -4.22
CA ASP A 93 -13.84 -9.26 -5.55
C ASP A 93 -12.42 -8.80 -5.89
N ASP A 94 -11.80 -8.05 -4.97
CA ASP A 94 -10.45 -7.54 -5.15
C ASP A 94 -9.65 -7.54 -3.84
N VAL A 95 -8.32 -7.41 -3.96
CA VAL A 95 -7.40 -7.22 -2.83
C VAL A 95 -6.57 -5.96 -3.06
N ALA A 96 -6.84 -4.94 -2.28
CA ALA A 96 -6.15 -3.65 -2.36
C ALA A 96 -5.17 -3.45 -1.21
N MET A 97 -4.03 -2.81 -1.47
CA MET A 97 -3.12 -2.39 -0.41
C MET A 97 -3.72 -1.24 0.42
N ASN A 98 -3.68 -1.37 1.75
CA ASN A 98 -4.29 -0.39 2.67
C ASN A 98 -3.80 1.04 2.43
N GLY A 99 -2.53 1.24 2.10
CA GLY A 99 -2.00 2.58 1.80
C GLY A 99 -2.64 3.21 0.56
N LEU A 100 -2.92 2.43 -0.49
CA LEU A 100 -3.62 2.92 -1.67
C LEU A 100 -5.11 3.15 -1.39
N ALA A 101 -5.73 2.28 -0.60
CA ALA A 101 -7.10 2.46 -0.15
C ALA A 101 -7.25 3.76 0.68
N LEU A 102 -6.29 4.05 1.57
CA LEU A 102 -6.22 5.30 2.35
C LEU A 102 -6.14 6.53 1.43
N ALA A 103 -5.28 6.50 0.41
CA ALA A 103 -5.18 7.59 -0.57
C ALA A 103 -6.49 7.78 -1.34
N ASN A 104 -7.11 6.70 -1.79
CA ASN A 104 -8.38 6.74 -2.51
C ASN A 104 -9.50 7.31 -1.64
N ALA A 105 -9.60 6.89 -0.38
CA ALA A 105 -10.56 7.42 0.58
C ALA A 105 -10.32 8.92 0.82
N PHE A 106 -9.07 9.34 1.02
CA PHE A 106 -8.71 10.74 1.18
C PHE A 106 -9.16 11.58 -0.02
N PHE A 107 -8.83 11.18 -1.24
CA PHE A 107 -9.24 11.89 -2.45
C PHE A 107 -10.75 11.84 -2.73
N GLY A 108 -11.44 10.84 -2.22
CA GLY A 108 -12.91 10.75 -2.27
C GLY A 108 -13.57 11.75 -1.33
N LEU A 109 -13.04 11.89 -0.11
CA LEU A 109 -13.55 12.80 0.92
C LEU A 109 -13.09 14.26 0.69
N HIS A 110 -11.92 14.46 0.07
CA HIS A 110 -11.27 15.74 -0.18
C HIS A 110 -10.93 15.92 -1.66
N PRO A 111 -11.93 16.04 -2.55
CA PRO A 111 -11.70 16.16 -3.99
C PRO A 111 -10.89 17.42 -4.37
N GLU A 112 -10.91 18.46 -3.55
CA GLU A 112 -10.10 19.68 -3.69
C GLU A 112 -8.60 19.39 -3.60
N ALA A 113 -8.20 18.40 -2.81
CA ALA A 113 -6.80 18.00 -2.62
C ALA A 113 -6.17 17.50 -3.93
N LYS A 114 -6.96 17.02 -4.89
CA LYS A 114 -6.46 16.63 -6.22
C LYS A 114 -5.87 17.81 -7.02
N LYS A 115 -6.20 19.03 -6.65
CA LYS A 115 -5.72 20.28 -7.30
C LYS A 115 -4.62 20.96 -6.49
N ASP A 116 -4.36 20.50 -5.27
CA ASP A 116 -3.33 21.08 -4.41
C ASP A 116 -1.96 20.49 -4.78
N ASN A 117 -1.04 21.37 -5.19
CA ASN A 117 0.33 21.00 -5.52
C ASN A 117 1.26 20.92 -4.30
N LYS A 118 0.73 21.09 -3.08
CA LYS A 118 1.50 20.91 -1.86
C LYS A 118 1.50 19.43 -1.45
N PRO A 119 2.64 18.88 -1.03
CA PRO A 119 2.68 17.56 -0.47
C PRO A 119 1.81 17.45 0.79
N GLN A 120 1.00 16.40 0.83
CA GLN A 120 0.20 16.06 2.00
C GLN A 120 0.62 14.67 2.46
N VAL A 121 0.74 14.49 3.78
CA VAL A 121 1.10 13.22 4.41
C VAL A 121 -0.12 12.67 5.11
N LEU A 122 -0.49 11.46 4.74
CA LEU A 122 -1.55 10.68 5.38
C LEU A 122 -0.90 9.65 6.28
N LEU A 123 -1.34 9.57 7.52
CA LEU A 123 -0.86 8.60 8.49
C LEU A 123 -2.05 7.80 9.03
N ASP A 124 -1.94 6.50 8.93
CA ASP A 124 -2.82 5.54 9.61
C ASP A 124 -2.01 4.87 10.72
N VAL A 125 -2.21 5.34 11.95
CA VAL A 125 -1.49 4.84 13.14
C VAL A 125 -2.32 3.72 13.76
N GLY A 126 -1.97 2.48 13.41
CA GLY A 126 -2.57 1.28 13.99
C GLY A 126 -1.96 0.93 15.36
N ASN A 127 -2.30 -0.26 15.86
CA ASN A 127 -1.75 -0.75 17.12
C ASN A 127 -0.25 -1.09 17.02
N ASP A 128 0.14 -1.86 16.01
CA ASP A 128 1.49 -2.43 15.87
C ASP A 128 2.29 -1.82 14.72
N ASN A 129 1.61 -1.16 13.78
CA ASN A 129 2.23 -0.55 12.61
C ASN A 129 1.55 0.75 12.22
N THR A 130 2.30 1.61 11.53
CA THR A 130 1.79 2.84 10.94
C THR A 130 1.99 2.79 9.44
N THR A 131 0.93 3.03 8.69
CA THR A 131 0.98 3.24 7.23
C THR A 131 1.13 4.72 6.94
N MET A 132 2.08 5.07 6.07
CA MET A 132 2.32 6.44 5.61
C MET A 132 2.13 6.53 4.10
N VAL A 133 1.37 7.53 3.67
CA VAL A 133 1.18 7.85 2.25
C VAL A 133 1.50 9.32 2.02
N ILE A 134 2.27 9.63 0.98
CA ILE A 134 2.52 11.00 0.54
C ILE A 134 1.79 11.21 -0.78
N VAL A 135 0.98 12.24 -0.84
CA VAL A 135 0.20 12.60 -2.04
C VAL A 135 0.47 14.05 -2.45
N VAL A 136 0.42 14.31 -3.76
CA VAL A 136 0.55 15.65 -4.36
C VAL A 136 -0.29 15.70 -5.65
N GLY A 137 -1.13 16.70 -5.80
CA GLY A 137 -1.83 16.96 -7.06
C GLY A 137 -2.68 15.78 -7.55
N GLY A 138 -3.30 15.07 -6.62
CA GLY A 138 -4.11 13.89 -6.95
C GLY A 138 -3.31 12.61 -7.24
N GLN A 139 -2.00 12.63 -7.03
CA GLN A 139 -1.11 11.50 -7.25
C GLN A 139 -0.51 11.00 -5.94
N VAL A 140 -0.34 9.70 -5.83
CA VAL A 140 0.45 9.07 -4.76
C VAL A 140 1.92 9.15 -5.15
N LEU A 141 2.77 9.68 -4.27
CA LEU A 141 4.22 9.75 -4.48
C LEU A 141 4.98 8.70 -3.68
N TYR A 142 4.43 8.28 -2.57
CA TYR A 142 5.04 7.30 -1.69
C TYR A 142 3.96 6.55 -0.91
N VAL A 143 4.18 5.27 -0.72
CA VAL A 143 3.42 4.42 0.22
C VAL A 143 4.41 3.53 0.95
N GLY A 144 4.30 3.50 2.26
CA GLY A 144 5.14 2.64 3.09
C GLY A 144 4.52 2.38 4.45
N SER A 145 5.15 1.49 5.21
CA SER A 145 4.77 1.20 6.59
C SER A 145 5.99 1.11 7.49
N MET A 146 5.77 1.36 8.76
CA MET A 146 6.77 1.17 9.81
C MET A 146 6.16 0.29 10.90
N MET A 147 6.99 -0.55 11.52
CA MET A 147 6.60 -1.44 12.62
C MET A 147 6.61 -0.65 13.95
N ALA A 148 5.79 0.39 13.98
CA ALA A 148 5.57 1.22 15.17
C ALA A 148 4.13 1.72 15.16
N GLY A 149 3.44 1.64 16.28
CA GLY A 149 2.05 2.03 16.41
C GLY A 149 1.68 2.36 17.86
N GLY A 150 0.41 2.38 18.16
CA GLY A 150 -0.14 2.74 19.48
C GLY A 150 0.46 1.94 20.63
N GLN A 151 0.74 0.66 20.41
CA GLN A 151 1.32 -0.21 21.44
C GLN A 151 2.69 0.29 21.93
N GLN A 152 3.54 0.84 21.05
CA GLN A 152 4.82 1.40 21.46
C GLN A 152 4.65 2.66 22.31
N PHE A 153 3.62 3.47 22.04
CA PHE A 153 3.28 4.63 22.89
C PHE A 153 2.84 4.16 24.26
N THR A 154 1.90 3.22 24.34
CA THR A 154 1.42 2.62 25.60
C THR A 154 2.59 2.04 26.40
N GLN A 155 3.43 1.20 25.79
CA GLN A 155 4.60 0.61 26.46
C GLN A 155 5.59 1.66 26.95
N THR A 156 5.78 2.75 26.19
CA THR A 156 6.65 3.84 26.60
C THR A 156 6.09 4.57 27.81
N LEU A 157 4.79 4.89 27.82
CA LEU A 157 4.12 5.51 28.98
C LEU A 157 4.20 4.63 30.22
N MET A 158 3.93 3.34 30.08
CA MET A 158 4.07 2.38 31.17
C MET A 158 5.47 2.39 31.77
N ARG A 159 6.50 2.37 30.93
CA ARG A 159 7.90 2.34 31.36
C ARG A 159 8.35 3.64 32.00
N GLU A 160 8.08 4.78 31.35
CA GLU A 160 8.58 6.08 31.80
C GLU A 160 7.81 6.64 33.00
N LEU A 161 6.53 6.34 33.10
CA LEU A 161 5.66 6.85 34.16
C LEU A 161 5.30 5.80 35.23
N GLY A 162 5.70 4.55 35.05
CA GLY A 162 5.37 3.45 35.96
C GLY A 162 3.89 3.10 35.98
N LEU A 163 3.17 3.35 34.88
CA LEU A 163 1.75 3.10 34.76
C LEU A 163 1.48 1.63 34.42
N LYS A 164 0.28 1.16 34.76
CA LYS A 164 -0.27 -0.10 34.24
C LYS A 164 -0.86 0.11 32.85
N GLU A 165 -1.05 -0.95 32.10
CA GLU A 165 -1.61 -0.90 30.74
C GLU A 165 -2.98 -0.20 30.67
N GLU A 166 -3.81 -0.40 31.70
CA GLU A 166 -5.14 0.22 31.82
C GLU A 166 -5.10 1.74 32.07
N GLU A 167 -3.94 2.26 32.45
CA GLU A 167 -3.72 3.67 32.82
C GLU A 167 -2.94 4.43 31.71
N ALA A 168 -2.34 3.72 30.76
CA ALA A 168 -1.51 4.24 29.69
C ALA A 168 -2.27 4.30 28.37
#